data_fe9dcf141f2565c5609342b59e76aecb
#
_entry.id   fe9dcf141f2565c5609342b59e76aecb
#
_cell.length_a   1.000
_cell.length_b   1.000
_cell.length_c   1.000
_cell.angle_alpha   90.00
_cell.angle_beta   90.00
_cell.angle_gamma   90.00
#
_symmetry.space_group_name_H-M   'P 1'
#
loop_
_entity.id
_entity.type
_entity.pdbx_description
1 polymer ?
#
loop_
_entity_poly.entity_id
_entity_poly.type
_entity_poly.pdbx_seq_one_letter_code
_entity_poly.pdbx_strand_id
1 'polypeptide(L)'
;SSAASDVYKRQVEGLKNKLVGILTNRDVRFANDLNQTVSALMTKNVITVKESVSKEEARKLLHQHRIEKLVVVDEDGFCVGLITVKDMEKSQNHPDACKDEQGRLRVAAATGVGKDGLSRAEALIDAGVDVLIVDTAHGHSKMVLDSVSKISMMSKEVALIGGNVATGDATKALIDAGANGVKVGIGPGSICTTRMVAGVGVPQLSAIIDCVEIANKFSVPIIADGG
;
A
#
# COMPACT_ATOMS: atom_id res chain seq x y z
N SER A 1 1.46 -3.38 8.42
CA SER A 1 0.56 -4.55 8.27
C SER A 1 0.36 -5.37 9.55
N SER A 2 0.97 -5.07 10.67
CA SER A 2 0.91 -5.93 11.86
C SER A 2 -0.09 -5.48 12.94
N ALA A 3 -0.62 -4.26 12.89
CA ALA A 3 -1.54 -3.79 13.93
C ALA A 3 -3.00 -4.24 13.70
N ALA A 4 -3.37 -4.57 12.47
CA ALA A 4 -4.72 -5.05 12.15
C ALA A 4 -4.94 -6.54 12.44
N SER A 5 -3.86 -7.33 12.56
CA SER A 5 -3.95 -8.77 12.83
C SER A 5 -4.31 -9.12 14.27
N ASP A 6 -4.17 -8.18 15.21
CA ASP A 6 -4.45 -8.41 16.63
C ASP A 6 -5.89 -8.08 17.04
N VAL A 7 -6.69 -7.58 16.12
CA VAL A 7 -8.12 -7.32 16.35
C VAL A 7 -8.92 -8.33 15.53
N TYR A 8 -9.34 -9.40 16.17
CA TYR A 8 -10.27 -10.35 15.57
C TYR A 8 -11.61 -9.65 15.35
N LYS A 9 -11.85 -9.15 14.13
CA LYS A 9 -13.19 -8.89 13.62
C LYS A 9 -13.87 -10.24 13.40
N ARG A 10 -14.48 -10.83 14.40
CA ARG A 10 -15.43 -11.91 14.16
C ARG A 10 -16.76 -11.24 13.80
N GLN A 11 -17.07 -11.17 12.49
CA GLN A 11 -18.44 -10.99 12.03
C GLN A 11 -19.25 -12.17 12.54
N VAL A 12 -20.18 -11.91 13.42
CA VAL A 12 -21.28 -12.86 13.69
C VAL A 12 -22.33 -12.52 12.65
N GLU A 13 -22.48 -13.38 11.64
CA GLU A 13 -23.54 -13.26 10.64
C GLU A 13 -24.89 -13.13 11.34
N GLY A 14 -25.64 -12.08 11.03
CA GLY A 14 -27.01 -11.86 11.49
C GLY A 14 -27.22 -10.73 12.50
N LEU A 15 -26.20 -10.22 13.16
CA LEU A 15 -26.28 -9.01 13.99
C LEU A 15 -25.40 -7.93 13.39
N LYS A 16 -25.97 -6.80 13.00
CA LYS A 16 -25.24 -5.59 12.65
C LYS A 16 -24.14 -5.39 13.69
N ASN A 17 -22.92 -5.10 13.27
CA ASN A 17 -21.65 -5.03 14.01
C ASN A 17 -21.66 -4.20 15.31
N LYS A 18 -22.67 -4.36 16.16
CA LYS A 18 -22.78 -3.65 17.44
C LYS A 18 -21.67 -4.12 18.37
N LEU A 19 -20.95 -3.16 18.94
CA LEU A 19 -19.88 -3.45 19.88
C LEU A 19 -20.45 -4.09 21.15
N VAL A 20 -19.95 -5.27 21.50
CA VAL A 20 -20.32 -5.99 22.74
C VAL A 20 -19.14 -6.16 23.70
N GLY A 21 -17.93 -5.95 23.22
CA GLY A 21 -16.70 -6.07 24.01
C GLY A 21 -15.45 -6.03 23.13
N ILE A 22 -14.29 -6.04 23.76
CA ILE A 22 -12.99 -6.16 23.11
C ILE A 22 -12.20 -7.31 23.73
N LEU A 23 -11.57 -8.12 22.88
CA LEU A 23 -10.65 -9.17 23.27
C LEU A 23 -9.25 -8.82 22.77
N THR A 24 -8.29 -8.81 23.66
CA THR A 24 -6.89 -8.48 23.33
C THR A 24 -5.97 -9.64 23.70
N ASN A 25 -4.71 -9.61 23.22
CA ASN A 25 -3.70 -10.60 23.60
C ASN A 25 -3.47 -10.65 25.12
N ARG A 26 -3.72 -9.56 25.84
CA ARG A 26 -3.63 -9.51 27.30
C ARG A 26 -4.71 -10.39 27.95
N ASP A 27 -5.93 -10.36 27.40
CA ASP A 27 -7.06 -11.13 27.94
C ASP A 27 -6.87 -12.63 27.74
N VAL A 28 -6.26 -13.06 26.62
CA VAL A 28 -6.05 -14.49 26.32
C VAL A 28 -4.72 -15.05 26.85
N ARG A 29 -3.77 -14.20 27.22
CA ARG A 29 -2.41 -14.61 27.62
C ARG A 29 -2.40 -15.63 28.75
N PHE A 30 -3.35 -15.53 29.67
CA PHE A 30 -3.46 -16.38 30.87
C PHE A 30 -4.67 -17.31 30.83
N ALA A 31 -5.34 -17.42 29.65
CA ALA A 31 -6.44 -18.37 29.50
C ALA A 31 -5.88 -19.78 29.44
N ASN A 32 -6.25 -20.61 30.43
CA ASN A 32 -5.79 -21.99 30.54
C ASN A 32 -6.75 -22.99 29.87
N ASP A 33 -7.99 -22.61 29.61
CA ASP A 33 -9.01 -23.43 28.95
C ASP A 33 -9.26 -22.94 27.52
N LEU A 34 -8.90 -23.76 26.52
CA LEU A 34 -9.08 -23.48 25.11
C LEU A 34 -10.56 -23.49 24.68
N ASN A 35 -11.46 -24.06 25.49
CA ASN A 35 -12.90 -24.09 25.22
C ASN A 35 -13.64 -22.89 25.83
N GLN A 36 -12.93 -22.01 26.52
CA GLN A 36 -13.54 -20.82 27.11
C GLN A 36 -14.08 -19.87 26.01
N THR A 37 -15.30 -19.39 26.20
CA THR A 37 -15.94 -18.52 25.20
C THR A 37 -15.30 -17.13 25.17
N VAL A 38 -15.32 -16.48 24.00
CA VAL A 38 -14.85 -15.08 23.84
C VAL A 38 -15.58 -14.14 24.81
N SER A 39 -16.88 -14.33 25.00
CA SER A 39 -17.71 -13.51 25.90
C SER A 39 -17.33 -13.62 27.38
N ALA A 40 -16.67 -14.71 27.77
CA ALA A 40 -16.18 -14.91 29.14
C ALA A 40 -14.83 -14.22 29.37
N LEU A 41 -14.01 -14.07 28.30
CA LEU A 41 -12.68 -13.47 28.37
C LEU A 41 -12.65 -11.99 28.03
N MET A 42 -13.58 -11.52 27.18
CA MET A 42 -13.56 -10.16 26.69
C MET A 42 -13.83 -9.09 27.76
N THR A 43 -13.21 -7.94 27.61
CA THR A 43 -13.56 -6.73 28.35
C THR A 43 -14.88 -6.17 27.79
N LYS A 44 -15.94 -6.15 28.62
CA LYS A 44 -17.29 -5.71 28.21
C LYS A 44 -17.45 -4.19 28.23
N ASN A 45 -16.85 -3.51 29.22
CA ASN A 45 -16.90 -2.05 29.34
C ASN A 45 -15.80 -1.43 28.50
N VAL A 46 -16.06 -1.27 27.18
CA VAL A 46 -15.09 -0.75 26.23
C VAL A 46 -15.17 0.78 26.22
N ILE A 47 -14.01 1.44 26.34
CA ILE A 47 -13.89 2.87 26.10
C ILE A 47 -13.97 3.09 24.60
N THR A 48 -14.97 3.87 24.17
CA THR A 48 -15.24 4.16 22.76
C THR A 48 -15.15 5.64 22.47
N VAL A 49 -14.93 5.98 21.20
CA VAL A 49 -14.96 7.36 20.68
C VAL A 49 -15.79 7.40 19.39
N LYS A 50 -16.24 8.58 19.02
CA LYS A 50 -16.91 8.82 17.73
C LYS A 50 -15.87 9.06 16.62
N GLU A 51 -16.29 8.97 15.35
CA GLU A 51 -15.42 9.24 14.19
C GLU A 51 -14.83 10.66 14.21
N SER A 52 -15.55 11.63 14.80
CA SER A 52 -15.15 13.03 14.90
C SER A 52 -14.09 13.32 15.97
N VAL A 53 -13.60 12.30 16.71
CA VAL A 53 -12.62 12.50 17.79
C VAL A 53 -11.32 13.11 17.26
N SER A 54 -10.79 14.12 17.94
CA SER A 54 -9.48 14.68 17.62
C SER A 54 -8.34 13.75 18.04
N LYS A 55 -7.17 13.88 17.38
CA LYS A 55 -5.97 13.08 17.73
C LYS A 55 -5.53 13.35 19.17
N GLU A 56 -5.63 14.61 19.63
CA GLU A 56 -5.25 15.00 20.98
C GLU A 56 -6.17 14.37 22.02
N GLU A 57 -7.47 14.38 21.78
CA GLU A 57 -8.46 13.78 22.65
C GLU A 57 -8.33 12.26 22.72
N ALA A 58 -8.16 11.60 21.57
CA ALA A 58 -7.90 10.17 21.52
C ALA A 58 -6.63 9.79 22.29
N ARG A 59 -5.54 10.57 22.16
CA ARG A 59 -4.29 10.39 22.92
C ARG A 59 -4.50 10.54 24.41
N LYS A 60 -5.27 11.57 24.82
CA LYS A 60 -5.61 11.80 26.23
C LYS A 60 -6.39 10.65 26.84
N LEU A 61 -7.39 10.11 26.12
CA LEU A 61 -8.18 8.96 26.56
C LEU A 61 -7.34 7.69 26.68
N LEU A 62 -6.49 7.40 25.69
CA LEU A 62 -5.57 6.26 25.74
C LEU A 62 -4.66 6.32 26.96
N HIS A 63 -4.10 7.49 27.26
CA HIS A 63 -3.23 7.71 28.43
C HIS A 63 -4.01 7.65 29.74
N GLN A 64 -5.15 8.31 29.83
CA GLN A 64 -5.98 8.39 31.04
C GLN A 64 -6.46 7.00 31.48
N HIS A 65 -6.90 6.18 30.52
CA HIS A 65 -7.40 4.83 30.78
C HIS A 65 -6.32 3.75 30.74
N ARG A 66 -5.05 4.12 30.42
CA ARG A 66 -3.92 3.19 30.28
C ARG A 66 -4.21 2.03 29.32
N ILE A 67 -4.88 2.37 28.21
CA ILE A 67 -5.24 1.43 27.16
C ILE A 67 -4.43 1.73 25.88
N GLU A 68 -4.22 0.72 25.06
CA GLU A 68 -3.46 0.84 23.82
C GLU A 68 -4.36 1.00 22.58
N LYS A 69 -5.65 0.79 22.75
CA LYS A 69 -6.63 0.73 21.65
C LYS A 69 -7.92 1.42 22.05
N LEU A 70 -8.43 2.31 21.19
CA LEU A 70 -9.75 2.93 21.30
C LEU A 70 -10.61 2.45 20.13
N VAL A 71 -11.78 1.94 20.44
CA VAL A 71 -12.75 1.54 19.42
C VAL A 71 -13.53 2.77 18.97
N VAL A 72 -13.58 2.98 17.67
CA VAL A 72 -14.39 4.03 17.06
C VAL A 72 -15.76 3.46 16.71
N VAL A 73 -16.81 4.14 17.15
CA VAL A 73 -18.20 3.75 16.91
C VAL A 73 -18.97 4.89 16.22
N ASP A 74 -19.96 4.52 15.41
CA ASP A 74 -20.92 5.45 14.82
C ASP A 74 -21.97 5.93 15.86
N GLU A 75 -22.98 6.69 15.41
CA GLU A 75 -24.04 7.22 16.26
C GLU A 75 -24.89 6.12 16.90
N ASP A 76 -25.05 4.98 16.23
CA ASP A 76 -25.84 3.83 16.67
C ASP A 76 -25.04 2.84 17.55
N GLY A 77 -23.73 3.07 17.72
CA GLY A 77 -22.83 2.24 18.51
C GLY A 77 -22.26 1.03 17.75
N PHE A 78 -22.27 1.07 16.41
CA PHE A 78 -21.57 0.07 15.60
C PHE A 78 -20.10 0.38 15.47
N CYS A 79 -19.26 -0.65 15.50
CA CYS A 79 -17.82 -0.50 15.36
C CYS A 79 -17.46 -0.16 13.91
N VAL A 80 -16.93 1.06 13.68
CA VAL A 80 -16.50 1.57 12.38
C VAL A 80 -15.00 1.70 12.25
N GLY A 81 -14.25 1.68 13.37
CA GLY A 81 -12.79 1.82 13.32
C GLY A 81 -12.09 1.50 14.63
N LEU A 82 -10.77 1.65 14.61
CA LEU A 82 -9.89 1.44 15.73
C LEU A 82 -8.74 2.45 15.68
N ILE A 83 -8.45 3.11 16.80
CA ILE A 83 -7.29 3.98 16.98
C ILE A 83 -6.34 3.31 17.96
N THR A 84 -5.05 3.21 17.64
CA THR A 84 -4.06 2.61 18.52
C THR A 84 -2.93 3.59 18.87
N VAL A 85 -2.26 3.37 20.02
CA VAL A 85 -1.05 4.11 20.38
C VAL A 85 0.01 4.00 19.28
N LYS A 86 0.18 2.80 18.71
CA LYS A 86 1.13 2.56 17.61
C LYS A 86 0.84 3.40 16.35
N ASP A 87 -0.43 3.63 16.02
CA ASP A 87 -0.80 4.47 14.86
C ASP A 87 -0.42 5.92 15.10
N MET A 88 -0.58 6.40 16.34
CA MET A 88 -0.17 7.74 16.74
C MET A 88 1.34 7.93 16.72
N GLU A 89 2.10 6.97 17.28
CA GLU A 89 3.56 6.97 17.25
C GLU A 89 4.09 6.92 15.81
N LYS A 90 3.54 6.04 14.97
CA LYS A 90 3.91 5.97 13.55
C LYS A 90 3.59 7.26 12.79
N SER A 91 2.47 7.90 13.10
CA SER A 91 2.11 9.19 12.47
C SER A 91 3.07 10.31 12.86
N GLN A 92 3.64 10.28 14.07
CA GLN A 92 4.65 11.24 14.52
C GLN A 92 6.04 10.93 13.95
N ASN A 93 6.43 9.65 13.92
CA ASN A 93 7.74 9.21 13.45
C ASN A 93 7.86 9.23 11.91
N HIS A 94 6.74 9.16 11.20
CA HIS A 94 6.69 9.13 9.74
C HIS A 94 5.64 10.14 9.22
N PRO A 95 5.89 11.46 9.38
CA PRO A 95 4.93 12.50 8.96
C PRO A 95 4.72 12.51 7.44
N ASP A 96 5.78 12.16 6.67
CA ASP A 96 5.77 12.17 5.20
C ASP A 96 5.28 10.83 4.59
N ALA A 97 4.72 9.92 5.40
CA ALA A 97 4.18 8.68 4.89
C ALA A 97 3.06 8.96 3.86
N CYS A 98 3.19 8.34 2.67
CA CYS A 98 2.21 8.50 1.60
C CYS A 98 0.89 7.83 1.97
N LYS A 99 -0.14 8.63 2.21
CA LYS A 99 -1.46 8.19 2.65
C LYS A 99 -2.55 8.66 1.71
N ASP A 100 -3.66 7.91 1.69
CA ASP A 100 -4.90 8.31 1.04
C ASP A 100 -5.70 9.32 1.88
N GLU A 101 -6.85 9.76 1.37
CA GLU A 101 -7.73 10.73 2.05
C GLU A 101 -8.33 10.19 3.35
N GLN A 102 -8.41 8.86 3.52
CA GLN A 102 -8.83 8.19 4.74
C GLN A 102 -7.67 7.95 5.72
N GLY A 103 -6.45 8.41 5.41
CA GLY A 103 -5.26 8.24 6.24
C GLY A 103 -4.63 6.85 6.20
N ARG A 104 -5.02 5.98 5.25
CA ARG A 104 -4.42 4.66 5.01
C ARG A 104 -3.17 4.80 4.16
N LEU A 105 -2.16 3.95 4.39
CA LEU A 105 -0.97 3.92 3.55
C LEU A 105 -1.36 3.51 2.12
N ARG A 106 -0.89 4.27 1.14
CA ARG A 106 -0.99 3.88 -0.27
C ARG A 106 -0.13 2.64 -0.53
N VAL A 107 -0.64 1.76 -1.38
CA VAL A 107 0.01 0.49 -1.72
C VAL A 107 0.31 0.41 -3.21
N ALA A 108 1.49 -0.12 -3.52
CA ALA A 108 1.91 -0.40 -4.88
C ALA A 108 2.08 -1.91 -5.07
N ALA A 109 1.72 -2.42 -6.24
CA ALA A 109 1.94 -3.81 -6.59
C ALA A 109 2.48 -3.96 -8.00
N ALA A 110 3.39 -4.92 -8.19
CA ALA A 110 3.98 -5.22 -9.47
C ALA A 110 3.15 -6.24 -10.26
N THR A 111 3.13 -6.07 -11.57
CA THR A 111 2.61 -7.04 -12.53
C THR A 111 3.61 -7.23 -13.67
N GLY A 112 3.50 -8.37 -14.35
CA GLY A 112 4.24 -8.65 -15.58
C GLY A 112 3.49 -8.17 -16.83
N VAL A 113 3.80 -8.82 -17.94
CA VAL A 113 3.24 -8.52 -19.26
C VAL A 113 2.42 -9.71 -19.80
N GLY A 114 1.73 -9.49 -20.93
CA GLY A 114 0.93 -10.52 -21.57
C GLY A 114 -0.37 -10.83 -20.82
N LYS A 115 -0.99 -11.98 -21.15
CA LYS A 115 -2.32 -12.34 -20.63
C LYS A 115 -2.35 -12.44 -19.10
N ASP A 116 -1.35 -13.12 -18.51
CA ASP A 116 -1.29 -13.34 -17.07
C ASP A 116 -1.03 -12.02 -16.32
N GLY A 117 -0.17 -11.15 -16.89
CA GLY A 117 0.07 -9.81 -16.34
C GLY A 117 -1.18 -8.94 -16.35
N LEU A 118 -1.96 -8.98 -17.42
CA LEU A 118 -3.22 -8.24 -17.53
C LEU A 118 -4.28 -8.74 -16.54
N SER A 119 -4.45 -10.07 -16.42
CA SER A 119 -5.38 -10.66 -15.45
C SER A 119 -5.00 -10.34 -14.01
N ARG A 120 -3.69 -10.33 -13.70
CA ARG A 120 -3.19 -9.91 -12.39
C ARG A 120 -3.44 -8.41 -12.14
N ALA A 121 -3.24 -7.57 -13.15
CA ALA A 121 -3.51 -6.13 -13.04
C ALA A 121 -4.98 -5.86 -12.71
N GLU A 122 -5.91 -6.52 -13.42
CA GLU A 122 -7.35 -6.43 -13.16
C GLU A 122 -7.69 -6.81 -11.71
N ALA A 123 -7.21 -7.97 -11.24
CA ALA A 123 -7.43 -8.42 -9.87
C ALA A 123 -6.85 -7.47 -8.81
N LEU A 124 -5.71 -6.81 -9.09
CA LEU A 124 -5.11 -5.82 -8.20
C LEU A 124 -5.90 -4.50 -8.18
N ILE A 125 -6.45 -4.08 -9.32
CA ILE A 125 -7.35 -2.92 -9.42
C ILE A 125 -8.61 -3.18 -8.60
N ASP A 126 -9.25 -4.34 -8.77
CA ASP A 126 -10.43 -4.75 -8.02
C ASP A 126 -10.17 -4.85 -6.50
N ALA A 127 -8.94 -5.21 -6.12
CA ALA A 127 -8.52 -5.23 -4.73
C ALA A 127 -8.20 -3.84 -4.14
N GLY A 128 -8.28 -2.77 -4.94
CA GLY A 128 -8.07 -1.39 -4.50
C GLY A 128 -6.61 -0.98 -4.35
N VAL A 129 -5.72 -1.42 -5.26
CA VAL A 129 -4.33 -0.95 -5.31
C VAL A 129 -4.28 0.51 -5.74
N ASP A 130 -3.37 1.30 -5.15
CA ASP A 130 -3.20 2.72 -5.52
C ASP A 130 -2.25 2.88 -6.72
N VAL A 131 -1.24 2.01 -6.82
CA VAL A 131 -0.22 2.09 -7.87
C VAL A 131 0.07 0.71 -8.45
N LEU A 132 0.01 0.59 -9.77
CA LEU A 132 0.47 -0.59 -10.51
C LEU A 132 1.84 -0.34 -11.14
N ILE A 133 2.72 -1.33 -11.06
CA ILE A 133 4.05 -1.27 -11.66
C ILE A 133 4.18 -2.40 -12.67
N VAL A 134 4.28 -2.07 -13.95
CA VAL A 134 4.68 -3.02 -14.99
C VAL A 134 6.20 -3.14 -14.94
N ASP A 135 6.67 -4.16 -14.23
CA ASP A 135 8.09 -4.36 -13.90
C ASP A 135 8.73 -5.41 -14.81
N THR A 136 9.68 -4.99 -15.63
CA THR A 136 10.32 -5.84 -16.63
C THR A 136 11.81 -5.53 -16.78
N ALA A 137 12.59 -6.51 -17.24
CA ALA A 137 14.02 -6.34 -17.52
C ALA A 137 14.27 -5.41 -18.73
N HIS A 138 13.28 -5.23 -19.62
CA HIS A 138 13.38 -4.38 -20.82
C HIS A 138 12.04 -3.71 -21.14
N GLY A 139 11.83 -2.53 -20.55
CA GLY A 139 10.58 -1.77 -20.63
C GLY A 139 10.25 -1.22 -22.03
N HIS A 140 11.22 -1.10 -22.93
CA HIS A 140 11.02 -0.61 -24.30
C HIS A 140 10.61 -1.71 -25.29
N SER A 141 10.17 -2.86 -24.82
CA SER A 141 9.67 -3.91 -25.72
C SER A 141 8.21 -3.66 -26.09
N LYS A 142 7.82 -4.09 -27.29
CA LYS A 142 6.44 -3.94 -27.77
C LYS A 142 5.42 -4.56 -26.78
N MET A 143 5.74 -5.73 -26.23
CA MET A 143 4.85 -6.42 -25.29
C MET A 143 4.62 -5.62 -24.00
N VAL A 144 5.63 -4.88 -23.54
CA VAL A 144 5.51 -4.00 -22.36
C VAL A 144 4.64 -2.80 -22.70
N LEU A 145 4.92 -2.11 -23.82
CA LEU A 145 4.14 -0.95 -24.27
C LEU A 145 2.67 -1.30 -24.50
N ASP A 146 2.39 -2.44 -25.15
CA ASP A 146 1.03 -2.94 -25.35
C ASP A 146 0.34 -3.26 -24.00
N SER A 147 1.07 -3.79 -23.03
CA SER A 147 0.52 -4.11 -21.69
C SER A 147 0.24 -2.82 -20.90
N VAL A 148 1.18 -1.86 -20.90
CA VAL A 148 0.99 -0.55 -20.27
C VAL A 148 -0.23 0.16 -20.88
N SER A 149 -0.35 0.19 -22.20
CA SER A 149 -1.50 0.81 -22.88
C SER A 149 -2.83 0.15 -22.48
N LYS A 150 -2.90 -1.18 -22.41
CA LYS A 150 -4.11 -1.88 -22.00
C LYS A 150 -4.47 -1.62 -20.53
N ILE A 151 -3.48 -1.65 -19.63
CA ILE A 151 -3.71 -1.41 -18.21
C ILE A 151 -4.14 0.03 -17.96
N SER A 152 -3.56 1.02 -18.66
CA SER A 152 -3.95 2.43 -18.55
C SER A 152 -5.42 2.70 -18.94
N MET A 153 -6.02 1.80 -19.73
CA MET A 153 -7.43 1.87 -20.11
C MET A 153 -8.36 1.17 -19.09
N MET A 154 -7.84 0.28 -18.22
CA MET A 154 -8.64 -0.43 -17.22
C MET A 154 -9.10 0.48 -16.09
N SER A 155 -8.22 1.40 -15.64
CA SER A 155 -8.55 2.34 -14.57
C SER A 155 -7.83 3.68 -14.79
N LYS A 156 -8.53 4.78 -14.48
CA LYS A 156 -7.97 6.15 -14.46
C LYS A 156 -7.58 6.61 -13.06
N GLU A 157 -7.99 5.86 -12.04
CA GLU A 157 -7.76 6.19 -10.63
C GLU A 157 -6.44 5.58 -10.12
N VAL A 158 -6.00 4.45 -10.71
CA VAL A 158 -4.77 3.77 -10.35
C VAL A 158 -3.60 4.37 -11.12
N ALA A 159 -2.57 4.83 -10.40
CA ALA A 159 -1.35 5.31 -11.04
C ALA A 159 -0.56 4.15 -11.65
N LEU A 160 -0.09 4.31 -12.88
CA LEU A 160 0.63 3.27 -13.62
C LEU A 160 2.09 3.65 -13.83
N ILE A 161 3.00 2.81 -13.37
CA ILE A 161 4.44 2.95 -13.56
C ILE A 161 4.91 1.87 -14.53
N GLY A 162 5.69 2.26 -15.52
CA GLY A 162 6.31 1.32 -16.46
C GLY A 162 7.83 1.30 -16.33
N GLY A 163 8.45 0.16 -16.54
CA GLY A 163 9.91 0.00 -16.51
C GLY A 163 10.40 -1.45 -16.64
N ASN A 164 11.73 -1.66 -16.60
CA ASN A 164 12.76 -0.65 -16.49
C ASN A 164 13.24 -0.18 -17.87
N VAL A 165 13.66 1.06 -17.92
CA VAL A 165 14.26 1.68 -19.12
C VAL A 165 15.56 2.40 -18.75
N ALA A 166 16.32 2.85 -19.76
CA ALA A 166 17.57 3.59 -19.55
C ALA A 166 17.80 4.71 -20.58
N THR A 167 16.82 5.01 -21.42
CA THR A 167 16.95 6.01 -22.48
C THR A 167 15.73 6.93 -22.57
N GLY A 168 15.91 8.15 -23.07
CA GLY A 168 14.83 9.11 -23.30
C GLY A 168 13.77 8.58 -24.25
N ASP A 169 14.15 7.92 -25.33
CA ASP A 169 13.20 7.34 -26.30
C ASP A 169 12.30 6.28 -25.66
N ALA A 170 12.87 5.43 -24.82
CA ALA A 170 12.11 4.41 -24.07
C ALA A 170 11.17 5.07 -23.04
N THR A 171 11.64 6.14 -22.38
CA THR A 171 10.82 6.94 -21.46
C THR A 171 9.63 7.53 -22.19
N LYS A 172 9.86 8.16 -23.36
CA LYS A 172 8.77 8.70 -24.18
C LYS A 172 7.78 7.63 -24.58
N ALA A 173 8.25 6.47 -25.05
CA ALA A 173 7.38 5.38 -25.47
C ALA A 173 6.46 4.87 -24.34
N LEU A 174 6.96 4.77 -23.08
CA LEU A 174 6.14 4.41 -21.95
C LEU A 174 5.12 5.48 -21.58
N ILE A 175 5.49 6.76 -21.66
CA ILE A 175 4.57 7.88 -21.43
C ILE A 175 3.47 7.89 -22.50
N ASP A 176 3.82 7.74 -23.77
CA ASP A 176 2.86 7.66 -24.88
C ASP A 176 1.91 6.45 -24.73
N ALA A 177 2.38 5.35 -24.12
CA ALA A 177 1.56 4.18 -23.80
C ALA A 177 0.64 4.40 -22.58
N GLY A 178 0.77 5.50 -21.84
CA GLY A 178 -0.11 5.87 -20.72
C GLY A 178 0.49 5.66 -19.34
N ALA A 179 1.81 5.52 -19.20
CA ALA A 179 2.46 5.48 -17.91
C ALA A 179 2.44 6.84 -17.21
N ASN A 180 2.09 6.86 -15.91
CA ASN A 180 2.12 8.04 -15.04
C ASN A 180 3.47 8.24 -14.35
N GLY A 181 4.34 7.24 -14.39
CA GLY A 181 5.70 7.26 -13.89
C GLY A 181 6.57 6.26 -14.63
N VAL A 182 7.88 6.51 -14.67
CA VAL A 182 8.83 5.64 -15.38
C VAL A 182 9.94 5.19 -14.45
N LYS A 183 10.16 3.86 -14.39
CA LYS A 183 11.22 3.25 -13.58
C LYS A 183 12.48 3.06 -14.43
N VAL A 184 13.58 3.68 -13.99
CA VAL A 184 14.84 3.78 -14.72
C VAL A 184 15.93 2.99 -14.03
N GLY A 185 16.57 2.10 -14.79
CA GLY A 185 17.71 1.31 -14.33
C GLY A 185 17.82 -0.01 -15.09
N ILE A 186 18.88 -0.14 -15.91
CA ILE A 186 19.23 -1.38 -16.61
C ILE A 186 20.62 -1.81 -16.17
N GLY A 187 20.67 -2.83 -15.31
CA GLY A 187 21.89 -3.41 -14.79
C GLY A 187 22.71 -2.59 -13.79
N PRO A 188 22.18 -1.54 -13.11
CA PRO A 188 23.01 -0.71 -12.24
C PRO A 188 23.25 -1.30 -10.85
N GLY A 189 22.38 -2.19 -10.38
CA GLY A 189 22.43 -2.75 -9.03
C GLY A 189 23.71 -3.57 -8.77
N SER A 190 24.23 -3.50 -7.56
CA SER A 190 25.44 -4.25 -7.16
C SER A 190 25.25 -5.77 -7.25
N ILE A 191 24.02 -6.24 -7.01
CA ILE A 191 23.65 -7.66 -7.09
C ILE A 191 23.08 -8.05 -8.46
N CYS A 192 22.94 -7.09 -9.40
CA CYS A 192 22.33 -7.33 -10.70
C CYS A 192 23.28 -8.15 -11.61
N THR A 193 22.80 -9.27 -12.12
CA THR A 193 23.54 -10.16 -13.01
C THR A 193 23.39 -9.83 -14.51
N THR A 194 22.51 -8.89 -14.87
CA THR A 194 22.22 -8.56 -16.27
C THR A 194 23.48 -8.18 -17.06
N ARG A 195 24.36 -7.37 -16.49
CA ARG A 195 25.61 -6.98 -17.14
C ARG A 195 26.55 -8.18 -17.36
N MET A 196 26.57 -9.10 -16.41
CA MET A 196 27.46 -10.28 -16.48
C MET A 196 26.94 -11.34 -17.46
N VAL A 197 25.62 -11.55 -17.48
CA VAL A 197 24.96 -12.60 -18.28
C VAL A 197 24.65 -12.13 -19.69
N ALA A 198 24.06 -10.92 -19.82
CA ALA A 198 23.58 -10.39 -21.10
C ALA A 198 24.52 -9.35 -21.71
N GLY A 199 25.55 -8.89 -21.00
CA GLY A 199 26.43 -7.81 -21.47
C GLY A 199 25.71 -6.46 -21.61
N VAL A 200 24.52 -6.29 -21.01
CA VAL A 200 23.69 -5.10 -21.15
C VAL A 200 23.64 -4.33 -19.84
N GLY A 201 23.85 -3.03 -19.92
CA GLY A 201 23.72 -2.12 -18.77
C GLY A 201 24.04 -0.69 -19.17
N VAL A 202 23.47 0.24 -18.42
CA VAL A 202 23.75 1.67 -18.59
C VAL A 202 24.11 2.26 -17.23
N PRO A 203 25.17 3.10 -17.13
CA PRO A 203 25.48 3.79 -15.89
C PRO A 203 24.26 4.57 -15.38
N GLN A 204 23.90 4.39 -14.11
CA GLN A 204 22.60 4.84 -13.60
C GLN A 204 22.42 6.35 -13.71
N LEU A 205 23.44 7.15 -13.39
CA LEU A 205 23.35 8.59 -13.48
C LEU A 205 23.11 9.08 -14.93
N SER A 206 23.77 8.46 -15.90
CA SER A 206 23.59 8.78 -17.31
C SER A 206 22.17 8.42 -17.78
N ALA A 207 21.66 7.24 -17.38
CA ALA A 207 20.29 6.82 -17.67
C ALA A 207 19.26 7.78 -17.09
N ILE A 208 19.47 8.22 -15.84
CA ILE A 208 18.56 9.17 -15.17
C ILE A 208 18.55 10.50 -15.91
N ILE A 209 19.72 11.06 -16.26
CA ILE A 209 19.81 12.34 -16.96
C ILE A 209 19.05 12.29 -18.29
N ASP A 210 19.29 11.26 -19.09
CA ASP A 210 18.63 11.08 -20.40
C ASP A 210 17.10 10.92 -20.26
N CYS A 211 16.67 10.11 -19.31
CA CYS A 211 15.24 9.88 -19.08
C CYS A 211 14.52 11.13 -18.50
N VAL A 212 15.15 11.85 -17.56
CA VAL A 212 14.59 13.05 -16.94
C VAL A 212 14.41 14.18 -17.96
N GLU A 213 15.34 14.36 -18.92
CA GLU A 213 15.21 15.36 -19.99
C GLU A 213 13.89 15.22 -20.74
N ILE A 214 13.50 13.98 -21.04
CA ILE A 214 12.23 13.70 -21.72
C ILE A 214 11.04 13.76 -20.76
N ALA A 215 11.14 13.13 -19.59
CA ALA A 215 10.04 13.03 -18.63
C ALA A 215 9.55 14.40 -18.15
N ASN A 216 10.45 15.38 -17.98
CA ASN A 216 10.12 16.74 -17.59
C ASN A 216 9.22 17.46 -18.62
N LYS A 217 9.37 17.16 -19.92
CA LYS A 217 8.53 17.74 -20.98
C LYS A 217 7.06 17.33 -20.85
N PHE A 218 6.82 16.19 -20.17
CA PHE A 218 5.48 15.63 -19.95
C PHE A 218 5.03 15.71 -18.50
N SER A 219 5.83 16.30 -17.60
CA SER A 219 5.58 16.33 -16.15
C SER A 219 5.38 14.94 -15.52
N VAL A 220 6.10 13.93 -16.01
CA VAL A 220 6.05 12.55 -15.52
C VAL A 220 7.26 12.30 -14.61
N PRO A 221 7.06 11.76 -13.38
CA PRO A 221 8.14 11.46 -12.47
C PRO A 221 8.99 10.26 -12.92
N ILE A 222 10.28 10.31 -12.58
CA ILE A 222 11.22 9.21 -12.77
C ILE A 222 11.50 8.56 -11.41
N ILE A 223 11.59 7.25 -11.41
CA ILE A 223 12.00 6.44 -10.26
C ILE A 223 13.35 5.81 -10.58
N ALA A 224 14.40 6.24 -9.87
CA ALA A 224 15.72 5.64 -10.00
C ALA A 224 15.73 4.29 -9.26
N ASP A 225 16.05 3.20 -9.98
CA ASP A 225 16.04 1.84 -9.48
C ASP A 225 17.43 1.21 -9.56
N GLY A 226 18.07 1.07 -8.38
CA GLY A 226 19.42 0.56 -8.26
C GLY A 226 20.53 1.60 -8.56
N GLY A 227 21.78 1.20 -8.33
CA GLY A 227 22.99 2.01 -8.60
C GLY A 227 23.62 2.67 -7.39
#